data_68de0d5006c9bb7c19019c1d5e1b88be
#
_entry.id   68de0d5006c9bb7c19019c1d5e1b88be
#
_cell.length_a   1.000
_cell.length_b   1.000
_cell.length_c   1.000
_cell.angle_alpha   90.00
_cell.angle_beta   90.00
_cell.angle_gamma   90.00
#
_symmetry.space_group_name_H-M   'P 1'
#
loop_
_entity.id
_entity.type
_entity.pdbx_description
1 polymer ?
#
loop_
_entity_poly.entity_id
_entity_poly.type
_entity_poly.pdbx_seq_one_letter_code
_entity_poly.pdbx_strand_id
1 'polypeptide(L)'
;DFQGLRTGRANSQLLDGIMVDVYGATMPINQVATVSVPEPRMLSVQIWDKDNVKLVEKSVRESDLGLNPQLDGQLLRIPLPDLSEERRIELSKIAAKYSENAKIAARNVRRDGMDKLKKMEKDGHLSQDDKRIYDEEIQTLTDRIVTQIDEMLSKKEEEIMQV
;
A
#
# COMPACT_ATOMS: atom_id res chain seq x y z
N ASP A 1 -0.34 1.94 1.28
CA ASP A 1 -0.83 2.31 -0.08
C ASP A 1 0.20 2.00 -1.17
N PHE A 2 1.50 2.32 -1.01
CA PHE A 2 2.53 2.00 -2.02
C PHE A 2 2.65 0.52 -2.36
N GLN A 3 2.43 -0.36 -1.39
CA GLN A 3 2.54 -1.81 -1.57
C GLN A 3 1.48 -2.37 -2.53
N GLY A 4 0.29 -1.78 -2.55
CA GLY A 4 -0.80 -2.15 -3.45
C GLY A 4 -0.68 -1.55 -4.86
N LEU A 5 0.28 -0.67 -5.12
CA LEU A 5 0.50 -0.15 -6.46
C LEU A 5 1.19 -1.17 -7.35
N ARG A 6 0.60 -1.41 -8.51
CA ARG A 6 1.17 -2.29 -9.52
C ARG A 6 2.48 -1.73 -10.05
N THR A 7 3.51 -2.57 -10.05
CA THR A 7 4.79 -2.31 -10.73
C THR A 7 4.99 -3.30 -11.88
N GLY A 8 6.11 -3.27 -12.56
CA GLY A 8 6.48 -4.28 -13.56
C GLY A 8 6.70 -5.69 -12.98
N ARG A 9 6.88 -5.80 -11.65
CA ARG A 9 7.10 -7.08 -10.95
C ARG A 9 5.87 -7.50 -10.17
N ALA A 10 5.69 -8.81 -10.03
CA ALA A 10 4.65 -9.40 -9.20
C ALA A 10 4.92 -9.12 -7.72
N ASN A 11 3.86 -8.78 -6.98
CA ASN A 11 3.86 -8.65 -5.53
C ASN A 11 2.59 -9.33 -5.01
N SER A 12 2.70 -10.18 -4.00
CA SER A 12 1.55 -10.86 -3.38
C SER A 12 0.50 -9.89 -2.85
N GLN A 13 0.92 -8.72 -2.39
CA GLN A 13 0.03 -7.69 -1.87
C GLN A 13 -0.83 -6.99 -2.95
N LEU A 14 -0.53 -7.22 -4.23
CA LEU A 14 -1.34 -6.70 -5.33
C LEU A 14 -2.80 -7.18 -5.26
N LEU A 15 -3.02 -8.37 -4.70
CA LEU A 15 -4.34 -9.00 -4.58
C LEU A 15 -5.03 -8.73 -3.23
N ASP A 16 -4.39 -8.07 -2.27
CA ASP A 16 -4.93 -7.87 -0.91
C ASP A 16 -6.25 -7.09 -0.88
N GLY A 17 -6.48 -6.25 -1.89
CA GLY A 17 -7.73 -5.50 -2.04
C GLY A 17 -8.88 -6.29 -2.66
N ILE A 18 -8.64 -7.52 -3.14
CA ILE A 18 -9.68 -8.32 -3.78
C ILE A 18 -10.54 -9.00 -2.72
N MET A 19 -11.82 -8.73 -2.78
CA MET A 19 -12.83 -9.35 -1.93
C MET A 19 -13.53 -10.47 -2.69
N VAL A 20 -13.76 -11.59 -2.01
CA VAL A 20 -14.41 -12.78 -2.56
C VAL A 20 -15.66 -13.09 -1.76
N ASP A 21 -16.77 -13.32 -2.45
CA ASP A 21 -18.05 -13.70 -1.84
C ASP A 21 -18.10 -15.22 -1.66
N VAL A 22 -17.84 -15.69 -0.44
CA VAL A 22 -17.80 -17.10 -0.08
C VAL A 22 -18.56 -17.36 1.21
N TYR A 23 -19.20 -18.50 1.33
CA TYR A 23 -19.95 -18.92 2.53
C TYR A 23 -21.00 -17.91 3.02
N GLY A 24 -21.55 -17.11 2.09
CA GLY A 24 -22.54 -16.06 2.40
C GLY A 24 -21.95 -14.79 3.04
N ALA A 25 -20.62 -14.62 3.02
CA ALA A 25 -19.92 -13.45 3.49
C ALA A 25 -18.86 -13.01 2.47
N THR A 26 -18.54 -11.72 2.47
CA THR A 26 -17.47 -11.15 1.65
C THR A 26 -16.16 -11.18 2.45
N MET A 27 -15.14 -11.85 1.95
CA MET A 27 -13.84 -12.02 2.62
C MET A 27 -12.68 -11.59 1.72
N PRO A 28 -11.58 -11.07 2.29
CA PRO A 28 -10.35 -10.85 1.53
C PRO A 28 -9.80 -12.17 0.95
N ILE A 29 -9.19 -12.09 -0.23
CA ILE A 29 -8.64 -13.27 -0.93
C ILE A 29 -7.64 -14.06 -0.08
N ASN A 30 -6.87 -13.40 0.78
CA ASN A 30 -5.88 -14.01 1.67
C ASN A 30 -6.50 -14.84 2.82
N GLN A 31 -7.82 -14.78 3.01
CA GLN A 31 -8.55 -15.62 3.96
C GLN A 31 -9.14 -16.90 3.33
N VAL A 32 -9.08 -17.03 2.02
CA VAL A 32 -9.61 -18.19 1.28
C VAL A 32 -8.56 -18.87 0.40
N ALA A 33 -7.39 -18.25 0.24
CA ALA A 33 -6.30 -18.73 -0.58
C ALA A 33 -4.93 -18.25 -0.10
N THR A 34 -3.89 -18.93 -0.53
CA THR A 34 -2.49 -18.51 -0.33
C THR A 34 -1.97 -17.88 -1.61
N VAL A 35 -1.51 -16.63 -1.55
CA VAL A 35 -0.92 -15.91 -2.66
C VAL A 35 0.60 -16.01 -2.60
N SER A 36 1.23 -16.39 -3.71
CA SER A 36 2.68 -16.49 -3.85
C SER A 36 3.16 -15.91 -5.17
N VAL A 37 4.47 -15.65 -5.27
CA VAL A 37 5.13 -15.11 -6.47
C VAL A 37 6.18 -16.11 -6.94
N PRO A 38 5.79 -17.11 -7.78
CA PRO A 38 6.73 -18.10 -8.28
C PRO A 38 7.76 -17.52 -9.26
N GLU A 39 7.36 -16.48 -9.98
CA GLU A 39 8.18 -15.80 -11.00
C GLU A 39 7.99 -14.27 -10.90
N PRO A 40 8.96 -13.47 -11.37
CA PRO A 40 8.90 -11.99 -11.23
C PRO A 40 7.65 -11.33 -11.84
N ARG A 41 6.99 -12.03 -12.78
CA ARG A 41 5.82 -11.52 -13.50
C ARG A 41 4.63 -12.47 -13.45
N MET A 42 4.61 -13.36 -12.46
CA MET A 42 3.52 -14.30 -12.23
C MET A 42 3.10 -14.33 -10.77
N LEU A 43 1.81 -14.22 -10.55
CA LEU A 43 1.19 -14.52 -9.26
C LEU A 43 0.58 -15.92 -9.31
N SER A 44 0.64 -16.60 -8.19
CA SER A 44 0.04 -17.91 -7.98
C SER A 44 -0.87 -17.85 -6.77
N VAL A 45 -2.12 -18.26 -6.93
CA VAL A 45 -3.13 -18.27 -5.87
C VAL A 45 -3.58 -19.70 -5.65
N GLN A 46 -3.15 -20.29 -4.53
CA GLN A 46 -3.56 -21.62 -4.11
C GLN A 46 -4.84 -21.51 -3.29
N ILE A 47 -5.96 -21.94 -3.85
CA ILE A 47 -7.27 -21.88 -3.23
C ILE A 47 -7.44 -23.10 -2.33
N TRP A 48 -7.84 -22.89 -1.07
CA TRP A 48 -7.90 -23.96 -0.06
C TRP A 48 -9.10 -24.88 -0.27
N ASP A 49 -10.23 -24.32 -0.69
CA ASP A 49 -11.46 -25.06 -0.90
C ASP A 49 -11.83 -25.11 -2.40
N LYS A 50 -12.07 -26.31 -2.91
CA LYS A 50 -12.43 -26.55 -4.32
C LYS A 50 -13.71 -25.83 -4.73
N ASP A 51 -14.66 -25.68 -3.81
CA ASP A 51 -15.94 -25.05 -4.10
C ASP A 51 -15.82 -23.54 -4.32
N ASN A 52 -14.76 -22.92 -3.79
CA ASN A 52 -14.50 -21.50 -3.92
C ASN A 52 -13.68 -21.12 -5.17
N VAL A 53 -13.14 -22.08 -5.90
CA VAL A 53 -12.22 -21.86 -7.04
C VAL A 53 -12.80 -20.91 -8.08
N LYS A 54 -14.04 -21.14 -8.50
CA LYS A 54 -14.72 -20.30 -9.50
C LYS A 54 -15.04 -18.91 -8.98
N LEU A 55 -15.31 -18.79 -7.68
CA LEU A 55 -15.62 -17.52 -7.04
C LEU A 55 -14.37 -16.65 -6.94
N VAL A 56 -13.24 -17.24 -6.53
CA VAL A 56 -11.95 -16.56 -6.49
C VAL A 56 -11.50 -16.14 -7.89
N GLU A 57 -11.58 -17.04 -8.87
CA GLU A 57 -11.26 -16.74 -10.27
C GLU A 57 -12.07 -15.55 -10.78
N LYS A 58 -13.39 -15.57 -10.55
CA LYS A 58 -14.30 -14.50 -10.95
C LYS A 58 -13.92 -13.17 -10.30
N SER A 59 -13.69 -13.15 -8.98
CA SER A 59 -13.31 -11.94 -8.26
C SER A 59 -11.99 -11.34 -8.76
N VAL A 60 -11.00 -12.18 -9.09
CA VAL A 60 -9.74 -11.72 -9.69
C VAL A 60 -9.95 -11.14 -11.08
N ARG A 61 -10.76 -11.78 -11.91
CA ARG A 61 -11.05 -11.36 -13.29
C ARG A 61 -11.85 -10.06 -13.34
N GLU A 62 -12.79 -9.88 -12.43
CA GLU A 62 -13.64 -8.68 -12.32
C GLU A 62 -12.97 -7.53 -11.58
N SER A 63 -11.78 -7.74 -11.02
CA SER A 63 -11.02 -6.68 -10.37
C SER A 63 -10.50 -5.65 -11.39
N ASP A 64 -10.37 -4.39 -10.93
CA ASP A 64 -9.84 -3.28 -11.75
C ASP A 64 -8.35 -3.42 -12.10
N LEU A 65 -7.72 -4.54 -11.73
CA LEU A 65 -6.30 -4.79 -11.97
C LEU A 65 -6.00 -5.25 -13.41
N GLY A 66 -7.02 -5.57 -14.22
CA GLY A 66 -6.84 -6.03 -15.60
C GLY A 66 -6.08 -7.34 -15.70
N LEU A 67 -6.30 -8.26 -14.75
CA LEU A 67 -5.64 -9.55 -14.68
C LEU A 67 -6.45 -10.62 -15.44
N ASN A 68 -5.75 -11.58 -16.04
CA ASN A 68 -6.35 -12.71 -16.72
C ASN A 68 -5.91 -14.04 -16.06
N PRO A 69 -6.64 -14.47 -15.00
CA PRO A 69 -6.29 -15.69 -14.28
C PRO A 69 -6.49 -16.94 -15.15
N GLN A 70 -5.56 -17.87 -15.03
CA GLN A 70 -5.60 -19.19 -15.66
C GLN A 70 -5.76 -20.24 -14.57
N LEU A 71 -6.81 -21.05 -14.66
CA LEU A 71 -7.15 -22.06 -13.69
C LEU A 71 -6.45 -23.38 -13.99
N ASP A 72 -5.79 -23.94 -12.98
CA ASP A 72 -5.18 -25.28 -12.99
C ASP A 72 -5.56 -26.02 -11.69
N GLY A 73 -6.69 -26.72 -11.71
CA GLY A 73 -7.25 -27.37 -10.52
C GLY A 73 -7.66 -26.36 -9.44
N GLN A 74 -6.97 -26.35 -8.30
CA GLN A 74 -7.14 -25.36 -7.22
C GLN A 74 -6.11 -24.24 -7.26
N LEU A 75 -5.23 -24.24 -8.26
CA LEU A 75 -4.21 -23.25 -8.46
C LEU A 75 -4.66 -22.24 -9.52
N LEU A 76 -4.61 -20.95 -9.18
CA LEU A 76 -4.83 -19.88 -10.13
C LEU A 76 -3.48 -19.29 -10.51
N ARG A 77 -3.12 -19.35 -11.78
CA ARG A 77 -1.93 -18.68 -12.31
C ARG A 77 -2.34 -17.37 -12.94
N ILE A 78 -1.71 -16.29 -12.50
CA ILE A 78 -2.03 -14.95 -12.94
C ILE A 78 -0.78 -14.33 -13.55
N PRO A 79 -0.60 -14.41 -14.88
CA PRO A 79 0.48 -13.71 -15.55
C PRO A 79 0.21 -12.21 -15.50
N LEU A 80 1.23 -11.43 -15.18
CA LEU A 80 1.16 -9.97 -15.22
C LEU A 80 1.56 -9.47 -16.60
N PRO A 81 0.64 -8.82 -17.35
CA PRO A 81 0.99 -8.21 -18.62
C PRO A 81 1.92 -7.02 -18.44
N ASP A 82 2.66 -6.64 -19.49
CA ASP A 82 3.47 -5.44 -19.47
C ASP A 82 2.63 -4.20 -19.20
N LEU A 83 3.19 -3.26 -18.44
CA LEU A 83 2.59 -1.95 -18.28
C LEU A 83 2.94 -1.09 -19.51
N SER A 84 1.94 -0.45 -20.12
CA SER A 84 2.19 0.59 -21.11
C SER A 84 2.89 1.79 -20.45
N GLU A 85 3.60 2.58 -21.26
CA GLU A 85 4.25 3.81 -20.79
C GLU A 85 3.23 4.78 -20.16
N GLU A 86 2.07 4.94 -20.79
CA GLU A 86 0.96 5.75 -20.25
C GLU A 86 0.54 5.27 -18.86
N ARG A 87 0.39 3.96 -18.68
CA ARG A 87 -0.02 3.39 -17.39
C ARG A 87 1.05 3.57 -16.32
N ARG A 88 2.34 3.50 -16.67
CA ARG A 88 3.45 3.79 -15.74
C ARG A 88 3.40 5.24 -15.27
N ILE A 89 3.15 6.18 -16.18
CA ILE A 89 3.00 7.61 -15.86
C ILE A 89 1.81 7.84 -14.91
N GLU A 90 0.67 7.20 -15.18
CA GLU A 90 -0.49 7.29 -14.28
C GLU A 90 -0.19 6.76 -12.89
N LEU A 91 0.45 5.60 -12.79
CA LEU A 91 0.83 4.99 -11.51
C LEU A 91 1.83 5.86 -10.74
N SER A 92 2.79 6.48 -11.42
CA SER A 92 3.73 7.45 -10.80
C SER A 92 2.98 8.66 -10.23
N LYS A 93 1.97 9.18 -10.92
CA LYS A 93 1.14 10.27 -10.40
C LYS A 93 0.34 9.84 -9.17
N ILE A 94 -0.18 8.61 -9.15
CA ILE A 94 -0.90 8.07 -7.99
C ILE A 94 0.07 7.91 -6.81
N ALA A 95 1.28 7.39 -7.04
CA ALA A 95 2.31 7.27 -6.01
C ALA A 95 2.67 8.65 -5.42
N ALA A 96 2.88 9.65 -6.27
CA ALA A 96 3.15 11.02 -5.82
C ALA A 96 2.01 11.59 -4.97
N LYS A 97 0.75 11.31 -5.32
CA LYS A 97 -0.41 11.72 -4.53
C LYS A 97 -0.44 11.04 -3.16
N TYR A 98 -0.14 9.75 -3.08
CA TYR A 98 -0.06 9.03 -1.80
C TYR A 98 1.05 9.60 -0.91
N SER A 99 2.21 9.89 -1.48
CA SER A 99 3.32 10.54 -0.79
C SER A 99 2.91 11.90 -0.20
N GLU A 100 2.27 12.75 -0.99
CA GLU A 100 1.84 14.08 -0.52
C GLU A 100 0.80 13.97 0.59
N ASN A 101 -0.18 13.07 0.48
CA ASN A 101 -1.15 12.83 1.54
C ASN A 101 -0.49 12.37 2.85
N ALA A 102 0.51 11.49 2.76
CA ALA A 102 1.26 11.03 3.92
C ALA A 102 2.05 12.18 4.58
N LYS A 103 2.70 13.04 3.78
CA LYS A 103 3.42 14.23 4.28
C LYS A 103 2.48 15.23 4.95
N ILE A 104 1.28 15.45 4.39
CA ILE A 104 0.25 16.29 5.00
C ILE A 104 -0.18 15.72 6.35
N ALA A 105 -0.42 14.41 6.44
CA ALA A 105 -0.78 13.75 7.69
C ALA A 105 0.33 13.90 8.75
N ALA A 106 1.60 13.71 8.38
CA ALA A 106 2.73 13.90 9.28
C ALA A 106 2.83 15.34 9.79
N ARG A 107 2.64 16.33 8.91
CA ARG A 107 2.63 17.75 9.31
C ARG A 107 1.46 18.10 10.23
N ASN A 108 0.29 17.50 10.03
CA ASN A 108 -0.86 17.69 10.92
C ASN A 108 -0.58 17.13 12.32
N VAL A 109 -0.03 15.93 12.42
CA VAL A 109 0.37 15.32 13.70
C VAL A 109 1.40 16.20 14.42
N ARG A 110 2.40 16.72 13.68
CA ARG A 110 3.37 17.69 14.23
C ARG A 110 2.67 18.90 14.81
N ARG A 111 1.79 19.54 14.05
CA ARG A 111 1.03 20.72 14.49
C ARG A 111 0.26 20.45 15.77
N ASP A 112 -0.47 19.34 15.81
CA ASP A 112 -1.25 18.94 16.98
C ASP A 112 -0.36 18.71 18.21
N GLY A 113 0.84 18.13 18.01
CA GLY A 113 1.85 17.97 19.06
C GLY A 113 2.36 19.30 19.60
N MET A 114 2.72 20.23 18.71
CA MET A 114 3.17 21.58 19.07
C MET A 114 2.09 22.35 19.84
N ASP A 115 0.83 22.26 19.41
CA ASP A 115 -0.30 22.91 20.08
C ASP A 115 -0.54 22.35 21.49
N LYS A 116 -0.40 21.02 21.67
CA LYS A 116 -0.48 20.37 22.98
C LYS A 116 0.64 20.85 23.92
N LEU A 117 1.88 20.92 23.44
CA LEU A 117 3.01 21.42 24.22
C LEU A 117 2.81 22.89 24.66
N LYS A 118 2.32 23.70 23.74
CA LYS A 118 2.00 25.11 24.03
C LYS A 118 0.91 25.26 25.12
N LYS A 119 -0.11 24.38 25.06
CA LYS A 119 -1.16 24.33 26.08
C LYS A 119 -0.59 23.89 27.45
N MET A 120 0.23 22.85 27.49
CA MET A 120 0.85 22.34 28.71
C MET A 120 1.75 23.40 29.37
N GLU A 121 2.52 24.16 28.58
CA GLU A 121 3.33 25.30 29.07
C GLU A 121 2.43 26.35 29.68
N LYS A 122 1.35 26.75 28.98
CA LYS A 122 0.41 27.78 29.46
C LYS A 122 -0.28 27.36 30.77
N ASP A 123 -0.60 26.09 30.90
CA ASP A 123 -1.27 25.52 32.08
C ASP A 123 -0.28 25.23 33.23
N GLY A 124 1.01 25.55 33.06
CA GLY A 124 2.06 25.37 34.07
C GLY A 124 2.54 23.95 34.28
N HIS A 125 2.16 23.02 33.39
CA HIS A 125 2.55 21.61 33.44
C HIS A 125 3.88 21.31 32.74
N LEU A 126 4.43 22.28 32.00
CA LEU A 126 5.67 22.15 31.25
C LEU A 126 6.48 23.45 31.37
N SER A 127 7.78 23.36 31.63
CA SER A 127 8.66 24.51 31.61
C SER A 127 8.91 25.00 30.16
N GLN A 128 9.28 26.28 30.01
CA GLN A 128 9.63 26.85 28.71
C GLN A 128 10.84 26.15 28.08
N ASP A 129 11.84 25.78 28.89
CA ASP A 129 13.03 25.07 28.41
C ASP A 129 12.70 23.66 27.96
N ASP A 130 11.90 22.90 28.71
CA ASP A 130 11.46 21.57 28.33
C ASP A 130 10.60 21.60 27.06
N LYS A 131 9.69 22.59 26.96
CA LYS A 131 8.89 22.79 25.77
C LYS A 131 9.77 22.97 24.53
N ARG A 132 10.83 23.77 24.63
CA ARG A 132 11.75 23.99 23.51
C ARG A 132 12.41 22.68 23.08
N ILE A 133 12.84 21.85 24.03
CA ILE A 133 13.44 20.54 23.74
C ILE A 133 12.44 19.63 23.00
N TYR A 134 11.23 19.54 23.48
CA TYR A 134 10.20 18.71 22.83
C TYR A 134 9.76 19.26 21.47
N ASP A 135 9.69 20.57 21.29
CA ASP A 135 9.43 21.19 19.97
C ASP A 135 10.52 20.79 18.96
N GLU A 136 11.79 20.81 19.36
CA GLU A 136 12.91 20.38 18.53
C GLU A 136 12.86 18.87 18.20
N GLU A 137 12.52 18.03 19.19
CA GLU A 137 12.36 16.59 18.98
C GLU A 137 11.22 16.27 18.00
N ILE A 138 10.07 16.91 18.17
CA ILE A 138 8.91 16.73 17.25
C ILE A 138 9.29 17.19 15.84
N GLN A 139 9.98 18.32 15.70
CA GLN A 139 10.42 18.82 14.39
C GLN A 139 11.41 17.85 13.73
N THR A 140 12.41 17.40 14.47
CA THR A 140 13.41 16.43 13.98
C THR A 140 12.76 15.12 13.55
N LEU A 141 11.82 14.60 14.34
CA LEU A 141 11.07 13.39 14.01
C LEU A 141 10.24 13.57 12.74
N THR A 142 9.57 14.71 12.61
CA THR A 142 8.76 15.04 11.43
C THR A 142 9.62 15.13 10.17
N ASP A 143 10.77 15.81 10.24
CA ASP A 143 11.69 15.95 9.12
C ASP A 143 12.21 14.57 8.67
N ARG A 144 12.53 13.70 9.61
CA ARG A 144 12.94 12.32 9.31
C ARG A 144 11.83 11.53 8.61
N ILE A 145 10.59 11.63 9.09
CA ILE A 145 9.45 10.94 8.47
C ILE A 145 9.21 11.47 7.05
N VAL A 146 9.25 12.79 6.84
CA VAL A 146 9.09 13.39 5.51
C VAL A 146 10.19 12.90 4.55
N THR A 147 11.45 12.85 4.99
CA THR A 147 12.55 12.31 4.19
C THR A 147 12.33 10.84 3.84
N GLN A 148 11.91 10.02 4.79
CA GLN A 148 11.58 8.60 4.52
C GLN A 148 10.45 8.45 3.51
N ILE A 149 9.42 9.29 3.57
CA ILE A 149 8.32 9.28 2.59
C ILE A 149 8.84 9.61 1.19
N ASP A 150 9.71 10.61 1.05
CA ASP A 150 10.30 10.99 -0.23
C ASP A 150 11.22 9.90 -0.79
N GLU A 151 12.02 9.24 0.04
CA GLU A 151 12.85 8.09 -0.35
C GLU A 151 12.00 6.90 -0.82
N MET A 152 10.90 6.61 -0.11
CA MET A 152 9.95 5.56 -0.49
C MET A 152 9.27 5.87 -1.82
N LEU A 153 8.92 7.14 -2.07
CA LEU A 153 8.35 7.57 -3.35
C LEU A 153 9.35 7.36 -4.48
N SER A 154 10.59 7.86 -4.34
CA SER A 154 11.64 7.72 -5.35
C SER A 154 11.87 6.26 -5.72
N LYS A 155 11.99 5.40 -4.72
CA LYS A 155 12.15 3.96 -4.94
C LYS A 155 10.93 3.34 -5.66
N LYS A 156 9.72 3.76 -5.31
CA LYS A 156 8.50 3.25 -5.96
C LYS A 156 8.40 3.73 -7.40
N GLU A 157 8.77 4.95 -7.70
CA GLU A 157 8.81 5.49 -9.07
C GLU A 157 9.82 4.73 -9.94
N GLU A 158 11.00 4.41 -9.40
CA GLU A 158 11.98 3.57 -10.09
C GLU A 158 11.38 2.18 -10.40
N GLU A 159 10.72 1.52 -9.42
CA GLU A 159 10.08 0.23 -9.62
C GLU A 159 8.96 0.27 -10.67
N ILE A 160 8.17 1.35 -10.73
CA ILE A 160 7.10 1.54 -11.72
C ILE A 160 7.69 1.74 -13.13
N MET A 161 8.76 2.52 -13.24
CA MET A 161 9.38 2.87 -14.52
C MET A 161 10.32 1.79 -15.05
N GLN A 162 10.71 0.82 -14.23
CA GLN A 162 11.58 -0.27 -14.66
C GLN A 162 10.85 -1.19 -15.66
N VAL A 163 11.51 -1.45 -16.80
CA VAL A 163 11.02 -2.34 -17.89
C VAL A 163 11.41 -3.79 -17.63
#